data_2aec204b43f7a7b19eab985183d76c47
#
_entry.id   2aec204b43f7a7b19eab985183d76c47
#
_cell.length_a   1.000
_cell.length_b   1.000
_cell.length_c   1.000
_cell.angle_alpha   90.00
_cell.angle_beta   90.00
_cell.angle_gamma   90.00
#
_symmetry.space_group_name_H-M   'P 1'
#
loop_
_entity.id
_entity.type
_entity.pdbx_description
1 polymer ?
#
loop_
_entity_poly.entity_id
_entity_poly.type
_entity_poly.pdbx_seq_one_letter_code
_entity_poly.pdbx_strand_id
1 'polypeptide(L)'
;MVGLGIAAVVLAIVMTKVVTPKPPLQPVLQTPLLGIHVSVIMLAYTLFAVMMINGILGLYAAIVSRKAEGARKEKLSTLNSQLSTLSQILLYPALFCLTAGIFIGAVWANMSWGRYWGWDPKETWALITMLGYALLIHWPWLKNKLPITNNLSPIIYHILCIVAFLFVLFTYFGVNYFFSGLHSYA
;
A
#
# COMPACT_ATOMS: atom_id res chain seq x y z
N MET A 1 10.40 27.24 -0.21
CA MET A 1 10.99 27.63 1.08
C MET A 1 10.29 26.96 2.27
N VAL A 2 8.97 27.02 2.39
CA VAL A 2 8.21 26.40 3.51
C VAL A 2 8.39 24.88 3.57
N GLY A 3 8.39 24.17 2.45
CA GLY A 3 8.55 22.71 2.40
C GLY A 3 9.92 22.20 2.90
N LEU A 4 11.00 22.95 2.63
CA LEU A 4 12.34 22.64 3.14
C LEU A 4 12.41 22.82 4.66
N GLY A 5 11.73 23.82 5.21
CA GLY A 5 11.65 24.03 6.66
C GLY A 5 10.92 22.90 7.37
N ILE A 6 9.77 22.44 6.84
CA ILE A 6 9.04 21.30 7.39
C ILE A 6 9.87 20.02 7.32
N ALA A 7 10.53 19.74 6.19
CA ALA A 7 11.40 18.57 6.04
C ALA A 7 12.57 18.58 7.04
N ALA A 8 13.19 19.74 7.28
CA ALA A 8 14.26 19.90 8.25
C ALA A 8 13.78 19.66 9.69
N VAL A 9 12.60 20.16 10.05
CA VAL A 9 12.00 19.93 11.39
C VAL A 9 11.66 18.46 11.59
N VAL A 10 11.04 17.81 10.60
CA VAL A 10 10.74 16.37 10.66
C VAL A 10 12.02 15.56 10.80
N LEU A 11 13.05 15.89 10.01
CA LEU A 11 14.35 15.21 10.09
C LEU A 11 15.00 15.41 11.47
N ALA A 12 14.94 16.62 12.03
CA ALA A 12 15.47 16.90 13.37
C ALA A 12 14.74 16.08 14.46
N ILE A 13 13.40 15.99 14.39
CA ILE A 13 12.59 15.18 15.31
C ILE A 13 12.94 13.69 15.19
N VAL A 14 13.11 13.19 13.96
CA VAL A 14 13.49 11.79 13.72
C VAL A 14 14.89 11.52 14.27
N MET A 15 15.85 12.44 14.06
CA MET A 15 17.22 12.31 14.55
C MET A 15 17.29 12.32 16.09
N THR A 16 16.51 13.16 16.76
CA THR A 16 16.47 13.16 18.25
C THR A 16 15.91 11.85 18.80
N LYS A 17 14.98 11.20 18.10
CA LYS A 17 14.45 9.87 18.46
C LYS A 17 15.46 8.73 18.23
N VAL A 18 16.35 8.88 17.25
CA VAL A 18 17.38 7.88 16.93
C VAL A 18 18.51 7.85 17.96
N VAL A 19 18.79 8.97 18.63
CA VAL A 19 19.90 9.11 19.61
C VAL A 19 19.55 8.53 20.99
N THR A 20 18.27 8.23 21.29
CA THR A 20 17.92 7.56 22.55
C THR A 20 18.47 6.12 22.58
N PRO A 21 19.15 5.69 23.64
CA PRO A 21 19.62 4.31 23.77
C PRO A 21 18.44 3.36 23.67
N LYS A 22 18.37 2.61 22.56
CA LYS A 22 17.35 1.57 22.40
C LYS A 22 17.81 0.31 23.15
N PRO A 23 16.91 -0.41 23.82
CA PRO A 23 17.27 -1.71 24.36
C PRO A 23 17.80 -2.61 23.24
N PRO A 24 18.72 -3.53 23.52
CA PRO A 24 19.26 -4.43 22.49
C PRO A 24 18.10 -5.20 21.85
N LEU A 25 18.07 -5.17 20.50
CA LEU A 25 17.07 -5.93 19.74
C LEU A 25 17.22 -7.42 20.08
N GLN A 26 16.09 -8.11 20.18
CA GLN A 26 16.08 -9.57 20.35
C GLN A 26 16.89 -10.23 19.21
N PRO A 27 17.68 -11.27 19.49
CA PRO A 27 18.54 -11.91 18.48
C PRO A 27 17.78 -12.32 17.20
N VAL A 28 16.52 -12.72 17.33
CA VAL A 28 15.65 -13.10 16.23
C VAL A 28 15.39 -11.93 15.26
N LEU A 29 15.47 -10.68 15.72
CA LEU A 29 15.27 -9.48 14.92
C LEU A 29 16.54 -9.00 14.21
N GLN A 30 17.69 -9.62 14.46
CA GLN A 30 18.99 -9.21 13.90
C GLN A 30 19.38 -10.01 12.64
N THR A 31 18.46 -10.77 12.06
CA THR A 31 18.75 -11.61 10.89
C THR A 31 18.70 -10.78 9.60
N PRO A 32 19.66 -10.99 8.66
CA PRO A 32 19.63 -10.34 7.34
C PRO A 32 18.32 -10.62 6.57
N LEU A 33 17.73 -11.80 6.77
CA LEU A 33 16.50 -12.20 6.11
C LEU A 33 15.31 -11.30 6.52
N LEU A 34 15.24 -10.89 7.79
CA LEU A 34 14.24 -9.92 8.23
C LEU A 34 14.43 -8.57 7.53
N GLY A 35 15.67 -8.11 7.39
CA GLY A 35 15.98 -6.87 6.67
C GLY A 35 15.50 -6.90 5.21
N ILE A 36 15.73 -8.02 4.52
CA ILE A 36 15.26 -8.23 3.13
C ILE A 36 13.73 -8.25 3.10
N HIS A 37 13.08 -9.02 3.98
CA HIS A 37 11.62 -9.07 4.09
C HIS A 37 11.01 -7.67 4.23
N VAL A 38 11.47 -6.91 5.23
CA VAL A 38 10.95 -5.58 5.51
C VAL A 38 11.18 -4.65 4.31
N SER A 39 12.36 -4.68 3.69
CA SER A 39 12.68 -3.82 2.54
C SER A 39 11.76 -4.09 1.36
N VAL A 40 11.49 -5.35 1.03
CA VAL A 40 10.60 -5.75 -0.07
C VAL A 40 9.15 -5.35 0.22
N ILE A 41 8.67 -5.55 1.46
CA ILE A 41 7.33 -5.12 1.88
C ILE A 41 7.20 -3.59 1.81
N MET A 42 8.20 -2.83 2.28
CA MET A 42 8.17 -1.36 2.24
C MET A 42 8.18 -0.83 0.81
N LEU A 43 8.89 -1.50 -0.11
CA LEU A 43 8.84 -1.17 -1.53
C LEU A 43 7.41 -1.36 -2.09
N ALA A 44 6.77 -2.49 -1.78
CA ALA A 44 5.38 -2.73 -2.17
C ALA A 44 4.43 -1.63 -1.62
N TYR A 45 4.55 -1.30 -0.34
CA TYR A 45 3.74 -0.26 0.29
C TYR A 45 3.96 1.13 -0.31
N THR A 46 5.18 1.45 -0.71
CA THR A 46 5.49 2.71 -1.42
C THR A 46 4.77 2.77 -2.77
N LEU A 47 4.81 1.70 -3.55
CA LEU A 47 4.11 1.63 -4.84
C LEU A 47 2.59 1.72 -4.65
N PHE A 48 2.03 1.08 -3.64
CA PHE A 48 0.61 1.19 -3.29
C PHE A 48 0.23 2.60 -2.83
N ALA A 49 1.11 3.30 -2.11
CA ALA A 49 0.89 4.71 -1.74
C ALA A 49 0.81 5.62 -2.98
N VAL A 50 1.68 5.40 -3.97
CA VAL A 50 1.59 6.13 -5.25
C VAL A 50 0.27 5.83 -5.96
N MET A 51 -0.18 4.56 -5.96
CA MET A 51 -1.49 4.19 -6.52
C MET A 51 -2.66 4.86 -5.78
N MET A 52 -2.60 4.98 -4.46
CA MET A 52 -3.59 5.72 -3.67
C MET A 52 -3.62 7.21 -4.06
N ILE A 53 -2.46 7.86 -4.19
CA ILE A 53 -2.36 9.26 -4.63
C ILE A 53 -2.97 9.42 -6.02
N ASN A 54 -2.62 8.53 -6.97
CA ASN A 54 -3.24 8.50 -8.29
C ASN A 54 -4.75 8.30 -8.22
N GLY A 55 -5.22 7.47 -7.28
CA GLY A 55 -6.64 7.25 -7.01
C GLY A 55 -7.35 8.52 -6.58
N ILE A 56 -6.78 9.27 -5.64
CA ILE A 56 -7.34 10.55 -5.16
C ILE A 56 -7.38 11.59 -6.30
N LEU A 57 -6.28 11.76 -7.02
CA LEU A 57 -6.19 12.71 -8.12
C LEU A 57 -7.11 12.33 -9.29
N GLY A 58 -7.19 11.04 -9.62
CA GLY A 58 -8.07 10.52 -10.65
C GLY A 58 -9.55 10.66 -10.29
N LEU A 59 -9.91 10.40 -9.04
CA LEU A 59 -11.26 10.62 -8.53
C LEU A 59 -11.66 12.10 -8.62
N TYR A 60 -10.77 13.01 -8.22
CA TYR A 60 -10.98 14.44 -8.39
C TYR A 60 -11.17 14.81 -9.86
N ALA A 61 -10.29 14.37 -10.75
CA ALA A 61 -10.37 14.62 -12.19
C ALA A 61 -11.67 14.06 -12.79
N ALA A 62 -12.09 12.85 -12.40
CA ALA A 62 -13.33 12.24 -12.85
C ALA A 62 -14.59 13.00 -12.41
N ILE A 63 -14.62 13.50 -11.17
CA ILE A 63 -15.76 14.25 -10.65
C ILE A 63 -15.84 15.63 -11.31
N VAL A 64 -14.71 16.34 -11.39
CA VAL A 64 -14.68 17.69 -11.95
C VAL A 64 -14.95 17.70 -13.45
N SER A 65 -14.48 16.69 -14.21
CA SER A 65 -14.73 16.56 -15.64
C SER A 65 -16.22 16.43 -15.99
N ARG A 66 -17.05 15.93 -15.07
CA ARG A 66 -18.50 15.83 -15.27
C ARG A 66 -19.19 17.19 -15.33
N LYS A 67 -18.62 18.19 -14.64
CA LYS A 67 -19.14 19.55 -14.59
C LYS A 67 -18.40 20.51 -15.52
N ALA A 68 -17.30 20.06 -16.14
CA ALA A 68 -16.48 20.86 -17.04
C ALA A 68 -16.98 20.73 -18.48
N GLU A 69 -16.71 21.76 -19.31
CA GLU A 69 -17.03 21.80 -20.72
C GLU A 69 -15.79 22.09 -21.57
N GLY A 70 -15.88 21.83 -22.88
CA GLY A 70 -14.85 22.13 -23.87
C GLY A 70 -13.49 21.53 -23.52
N ALA A 71 -12.42 22.25 -23.83
CA ALA A 71 -11.03 21.83 -23.65
C ALA A 71 -10.68 21.43 -22.19
N ARG A 72 -11.33 22.01 -21.20
CA ARG A 72 -11.12 21.66 -19.79
C ARG A 72 -11.61 20.24 -19.49
N LYS A 73 -12.75 19.85 -20.02
CA LYS A 73 -13.29 18.48 -19.87
C LYS A 73 -12.37 17.45 -20.50
N GLU A 74 -11.89 17.72 -21.71
CA GLU A 74 -10.98 16.85 -22.43
C GLU A 74 -9.68 16.65 -21.63
N LYS A 75 -9.06 17.72 -21.17
CA LYS A 75 -7.83 17.67 -20.37
C LYS A 75 -7.99 16.84 -19.10
N LEU A 76 -9.10 17.02 -18.36
CA LEU A 76 -9.38 16.28 -17.14
C LEU A 76 -9.67 14.80 -17.41
N SER A 77 -10.38 14.47 -18.51
CA SER A 77 -10.63 13.07 -18.90
C SER A 77 -9.34 12.36 -19.31
N THR A 78 -8.45 13.04 -20.02
CA THR A 78 -7.12 12.52 -20.39
C THR A 78 -6.27 12.26 -19.15
N LEU A 79 -6.22 13.21 -18.23
CA LEU A 79 -5.51 13.04 -16.93
C LEU A 79 -6.05 11.84 -16.15
N ASN A 80 -7.36 11.70 -16.05
CA ASN A 80 -8.01 10.58 -15.38
C ASN A 80 -7.61 9.24 -16.00
N SER A 81 -7.59 9.14 -17.33
CA SER A 81 -7.16 7.95 -18.06
C SER A 81 -5.68 7.63 -17.80
N GLN A 82 -4.81 8.62 -17.84
CA GLN A 82 -3.37 8.45 -17.59
C GLN A 82 -3.11 7.96 -16.16
N LEU A 83 -3.78 8.52 -15.16
CA LEU A 83 -3.65 8.11 -13.75
C LEU A 83 -4.14 6.68 -13.52
N SER A 84 -5.24 6.29 -14.18
CA SER A 84 -5.74 4.91 -14.13
C SER A 84 -4.75 3.93 -14.76
N THR A 85 -4.19 4.26 -15.92
CA THR A 85 -3.20 3.43 -16.62
C THR A 85 -1.94 3.29 -15.79
N LEU A 86 -1.42 4.39 -15.22
CA LEU A 86 -0.25 4.37 -14.36
C LEU A 86 -0.47 3.46 -13.14
N SER A 87 -1.64 3.56 -12.50
CA SER A 87 -1.97 2.70 -11.36
C SER A 87 -2.05 1.22 -11.75
N GLN A 88 -2.56 0.90 -12.94
CA GLN A 88 -2.58 -0.49 -13.43
C GLN A 88 -1.17 -1.02 -13.70
N ILE A 89 -0.28 -0.21 -14.25
CA ILE A 89 1.13 -0.60 -14.49
C ILE A 89 1.85 -0.83 -13.15
N LEU A 90 1.65 0.06 -12.17
CA LEU A 90 2.29 -0.04 -10.85
C LEU A 90 1.76 -1.23 -10.02
N LEU A 91 0.54 -1.67 -10.28
CA LEU A 91 -0.11 -2.74 -9.54
C LEU A 91 0.65 -4.07 -9.63
N TYR A 92 1.18 -4.41 -10.81
CA TYR A 92 1.90 -5.69 -11.00
C TYR A 92 3.18 -5.78 -10.18
N PRO A 93 4.13 -4.83 -10.28
CA PRO A 93 5.34 -4.89 -9.46
C PRO A 93 5.04 -4.73 -7.96
N ALA A 94 4.04 -3.92 -7.59
CA ALA A 94 3.64 -3.75 -6.19
C ALA A 94 3.11 -5.05 -5.58
N LEU A 95 2.19 -5.73 -6.27
CA LEU A 95 1.64 -6.99 -5.79
C LEU A 95 2.67 -8.11 -5.83
N PHE A 96 3.56 -8.13 -6.83
CA PHE A 96 4.70 -9.06 -6.85
C PHE A 96 5.60 -8.88 -5.62
N CYS A 97 5.98 -7.64 -5.31
CA CYS A 97 6.80 -7.35 -4.13
C CYS A 97 6.08 -7.72 -2.83
N LEU A 98 4.78 -7.42 -2.70
CA LEU A 98 4.01 -7.81 -1.53
C LEU A 98 3.99 -9.33 -1.36
N THR A 99 3.70 -10.07 -2.43
CA THR A 99 3.65 -11.54 -2.41
C THR A 99 5.02 -12.13 -2.09
N ALA A 100 6.07 -11.67 -2.76
CA ALA A 100 7.44 -12.11 -2.48
C ALA A 100 7.83 -11.80 -1.03
N GLY A 101 7.48 -10.61 -0.53
CA GLY A 101 7.71 -10.22 0.85
C GLY A 101 7.01 -11.15 1.85
N ILE A 102 5.75 -11.53 1.60
CA ILE A 102 5.00 -12.48 2.45
C ILE A 102 5.74 -13.84 2.49
N PHE A 103 6.19 -14.37 1.35
CA PHE A 103 6.93 -15.63 1.32
C PHE A 103 8.29 -15.55 2.04
N ILE A 104 9.05 -14.47 1.84
CA ILE A 104 10.30 -14.23 2.56
C ILE A 104 10.04 -14.16 4.07
N GLY A 105 8.96 -13.48 4.47
CA GLY A 105 8.51 -13.41 5.85
C GLY A 105 8.14 -14.76 6.44
N ALA A 106 7.48 -15.62 5.67
CA ALA A 106 7.16 -16.98 6.09
C ALA A 106 8.42 -17.83 6.33
N VAL A 107 9.43 -17.71 5.47
CA VAL A 107 10.72 -18.38 5.68
C VAL A 107 11.40 -17.87 6.96
N TRP A 108 11.39 -16.55 7.17
CA TRP A 108 11.92 -15.97 8.40
C TRP A 108 11.14 -16.43 9.64
N ALA A 109 9.81 -16.51 9.57
CA ALA A 109 8.96 -17.00 10.64
C ALA A 109 9.27 -18.45 11.02
N ASN A 110 9.54 -19.31 10.03
CA ASN A 110 9.97 -20.69 10.27
C ASN A 110 11.31 -20.76 11.00
N MET A 111 12.28 -19.93 10.61
CA MET A 111 13.59 -19.87 11.28
C MET A 111 13.48 -19.31 12.72
N SER A 112 12.54 -18.42 12.96
CA SER A 112 12.39 -17.71 14.24
C SER A 112 11.48 -18.44 15.22
N TRP A 113 10.44 -19.11 14.73
CA TRP A 113 9.37 -19.69 15.56
C TRP A 113 9.03 -21.14 15.17
N GLY A 114 9.75 -21.73 14.22
CA GLY A 114 9.58 -23.14 13.81
C GLY A 114 8.33 -23.41 12.97
N ARG A 115 7.70 -22.37 12.39
CA ARG A 115 6.53 -22.51 11.54
C ARG A 115 6.48 -21.42 10.46
N TYR A 116 6.09 -21.77 9.25
CA TYR A 116 5.98 -20.83 8.13
C TYR A 116 4.78 -19.89 8.23
N TRP A 117 3.71 -20.34 8.87
CA TRP A 117 2.45 -19.62 8.98
C TRP A 117 1.77 -19.96 10.31
N GLY A 118 1.36 -18.97 11.06
CA GLY A 118 0.78 -19.14 12.38
C GLY A 118 -0.59 -18.49 12.56
N TRP A 119 -1.17 -17.93 11.50
CA TRP A 119 -2.40 -17.14 11.57
C TRP A 119 -2.29 -15.95 12.51
N ASP A 120 -1.07 -15.45 12.67
CA ASP A 120 -0.84 -14.21 13.40
C ASP A 120 -1.64 -13.07 12.76
N PRO A 121 -2.15 -12.10 13.54
CA PRO A 121 -2.91 -10.98 12.98
C PRO A 121 -2.20 -10.27 11.81
N LYS A 122 -0.88 -10.12 11.88
CA LYS A 122 -0.10 -9.48 10.83
C LYS A 122 -0.03 -10.31 9.53
N GLU A 123 0.10 -11.62 9.66
CA GLU A 123 0.07 -12.56 8.53
C GLU A 123 -1.31 -12.53 7.86
N THR A 124 -2.36 -12.60 8.67
CA THR A 124 -3.75 -12.60 8.21
C THR A 124 -4.09 -11.30 7.46
N TRP A 125 -3.72 -10.14 8.01
CA TRP A 125 -3.98 -8.86 7.38
C TRP A 125 -3.09 -8.61 6.15
N ALA A 126 -1.87 -9.14 6.11
CA ALA A 126 -1.04 -9.13 4.90
C ALA A 126 -1.69 -9.94 3.77
N LEU A 127 -2.28 -11.11 4.09
CA LEU A 127 -3.05 -11.90 3.13
C LEU A 127 -4.30 -11.17 2.64
N ILE A 128 -5.08 -10.55 3.55
CA ILE A 128 -6.25 -9.75 3.19
C ILE A 128 -5.86 -8.60 2.26
N THR A 129 -4.76 -7.91 2.57
CA THR A 129 -4.22 -6.84 1.72
C THR A 129 -3.85 -7.36 0.33
N MET A 130 -3.14 -8.48 0.25
CA MET A 130 -2.78 -9.12 -1.02
C MET A 130 -4.02 -9.48 -1.85
N LEU A 131 -5.04 -10.09 -1.24
CA LEU A 131 -6.29 -10.43 -1.92
C LEU A 131 -7.05 -9.18 -2.38
N GLY A 132 -7.06 -8.10 -1.59
CA GLY A 132 -7.66 -6.82 -1.97
C GLY A 132 -7.03 -6.24 -3.24
N TYR A 133 -5.70 -6.25 -3.35
CA TYR A 133 -5.01 -5.80 -4.56
C TYR A 133 -5.12 -6.79 -5.72
N ALA A 134 -5.24 -8.10 -5.46
CA ALA A 134 -5.51 -9.09 -6.50
C ALA A 134 -6.85 -8.85 -7.19
N LEU A 135 -7.87 -8.37 -6.49
CA LEU A 135 -9.15 -7.96 -7.10
C LEU A 135 -8.95 -6.81 -8.10
N LEU A 136 -8.04 -5.89 -7.85
CA LEU A 136 -7.75 -4.79 -8.78
C LEU A 136 -7.11 -5.27 -10.09
N ILE A 137 -6.29 -6.32 -10.07
CA ILE A 137 -5.78 -6.95 -11.30
C ILE A 137 -6.92 -7.48 -12.17
N HIS A 138 -7.95 -8.03 -11.54
CA HIS A 138 -9.11 -8.57 -12.25
C HIS A 138 -10.15 -7.51 -12.63
N TRP A 139 -9.91 -6.22 -12.31
CA TRP A 139 -10.83 -5.14 -12.62
C TRP A 139 -11.23 -5.05 -14.11
N PRO A 140 -10.31 -5.20 -15.10
CA PRO A 140 -10.70 -5.15 -16.51
C PRO A 140 -11.70 -6.23 -16.91
N TRP A 141 -11.61 -7.42 -16.30
CA TRP A 141 -12.57 -8.50 -16.51
C TRP A 141 -13.87 -8.26 -15.72
N LEU A 142 -13.76 -7.83 -14.46
CA LEU A 142 -14.87 -7.63 -13.56
C LEU A 142 -15.83 -6.54 -14.06
N LYS A 143 -15.32 -5.41 -14.55
CA LYS A 143 -16.12 -4.31 -15.10
C LYS A 143 -16.98 -4.75 -16.29
N ASN A 144 -16.54 -5.74 -17.08
CA ASN A 144 -17.28 -6.26 -18.23
C ASN A 144 -18.40 -7.23 -17.82
N LYS A 145 -18.34 -7.79 -16.61
CA LYS A 145 -19.36 -8.71 -16.05
C LYS A 145 -20.40 -7.99 -15.20
N LEU A 146 -20.04 -6.85 -14.65
CA LEU A 146 -20.94 -6.04 -13.82
C LEU A 146 -21.69 -5.02 -14.68
N PRO A 147 -22.93 -4.66 -14.33
CA PRO A 147 -23.69 -3.62 -15.03
C PRO A 147 -23.17 -2.21 -14.71
N ILE A 148 -21.87 -2.01 -14.91
CA ILE A 148 -21.19 -0.75 -14.61
C ILE A 148 -21.07 0.04 -15.90
N THR A 149 -21.65 1.24 -15.93
CA THR A 149 -21.51 2.15 -17.06
C THR A 149 -20.07 2.61 -17.25
N ASN A 150 -19.66 2.84 -18.50
CA ASN A 150 -18.31 3.32 -18.83
C ASN A 150 -17.93 4.60 -18.08
N ASN A 151 -18.90 5.46 -17.74
CA ASN A 151 -18.67 6.70 -17.01
C ASN A 151 -18.43 6.48 -15.51
N LEU A 152 -18.90 5.37 -14.94
CA LEU A 152 -18.75 5.06 -13.51
C LEU A 152 -17.53 4.19 -13.23
N SER A 153 -17.10 3.40 -14.22
CA SER A 153 -15.98 2.48 -14.11
C SER A 153 -14.68 3.12 -13.60
N PRO A 154 -14.22 4.29 -14.11
CA PRO A 154 -13.01 4.93 -13.59
C PRO A 154 -13.14 5.38 -12.14
N ILE A 155 -14.32 5.88 -11.75
CA ILE A 155 -14.57 6.34 -10.38
C ILE A 155 -14.47 5.17 -9.39
N ILE A 156 -15.10 4.05 -9.73
CA ILE A 156 -15.06 2.84 -8.88
C ILE A 156 -13.61 2.33 -8.77
N TYR A 157 -12.85 2.31 -9.87
CA TYR A 157 -11.45 1.89 -9.84
C TYR A 157 -10.61 2.76 -8.89
N HIS A 158 -10.77 4.09 -8.95
CA HIS A 158 -10.05 5.00 -8.05
C HIS A 158 -10.44 4.81 -6.59
N ILE A 159 -11.74 4.61 -6.32
CA ILE A 159 -12.21 4.30 -4.96
C ILE A 159 -11.60 3.00 -4.47
N LEU A 160 -11.56 1.96 -5.30
CA LEU A 160 -10.95 0.68 -4.94
C LEU A 160 -9.45 0.82 -4.64
N CYS A 161 -8.69 1.64 -5.39
CA CYS A 161 -7.28 1.93 -5.09
C CYS A 161 -7.11 2.59 -3.70
N ILE A 162 -8.00 3.53 -3.35
CA ILE A 162 -7.98 4.21 -2.05
C ILE A 162 -8.34 3.21 -0.94
N VAL A 163 -9.42 2.45 -1.10
CA VAL A 163 -9.87 1.47 -0.10
C VAL A 163 -8.83 0.37 0.11
N ALA A 164 -8.21 -0.13 -0.96
CA ALA A 164 -7.15 -1.13 -0.86
C ALA A 164 -5.94 -0.61 -0.04
N PHE A 165 -5.62 0.68 -0.13
CA PHE A 165 -4.55 1.26 0.67
C PHE A 165 -4.90 1.38 2.16
N LEU A 166 -6.18 1.50 2.52
CA LEU A 166 -6.59 1.43 3.93
C LEU A 166 -6.26 0.06 4.55
N PHE A 167 -6.29 -1.04 3.78
CA PHE A 167 -5.82 -2.34 4.27
C PHE A 167 -4.31 -2.32 4.54
N VAL A 168 -3.50 -1.64 3.72
CA VAL A 168 -2.06 -1.45 3.98
C VAL A 168 -1.85 -0.69 5.29
N LEU A 169 -2.55 0.43 5.49
CA LEU A 169 -2.45 1.22 6.71
C LEU A 169 -2.88 0.42 7.94
N PHE A 170 -3.95 -0.36 7.81
CA PHE A 170 -4.40 -1.20 8.90
C PHE A 170 -3.41 -2.33 9.21
N THR A 171 -2.84 -2.98 8.20
CA THR A 171 -1.81 -4.01 8.39
C THR A 171 -0.57 -3.44 9.07
N TYR A 172 -0.17 -2.22 8.74
CA TYR A 172 1.04 -1.61 9.26
C TYR A 172 0.85 -0.99 10.67
N PHE A 173 -0.21 -0.19 10.84
CA PHE A 173 -0.48 0.52 12.09
C PHE A 173 -1.55 -0.17 12.94
N GLY A 174 -2.69 -0.51 12.34
CA GLY A 174 -3.87 -0.99 13.05
C GLY A 174 -3.61 -2.32 13.75
N VAL A 175 -2.94 -3.25 13.08
CA VAL A 175 -2.62 -4.55 13.69
C VAL A 175 -1.76 -4.38 14.93
N ASN A 176 -0.75 -3.50 14.89
CA ASN A 176 0.10 -3.25 16.06
C ASN A 176 -0.63 -2.57 17.22
N TYR A 177 -1.69 -1.81 16.93
CA TYR A 177 -2.44 -1.07 17.95
C TYR A 177 -3.57 -1.91 18.56
N PHE A 178 -4.26 -2.71 17.77
CA PHE A 178 -5.48 -3.42 18.20
C PHE A 178 -5.25 -4.88 18.57
N PHE A 179 -4.16 -5.49 18.09
CA PHE A 179 -3.92 -6.91 18.27
C PHE A 179 -2.55 -7.17 18.90
N SER A 180 -2.51 -8.13 19.82
CA SER A 180 -1.26 -8.73 20.31
C SER A 180 -0.94 -9.96 19.47
N GLY A 181 0.33 -10.16 19.09
CA GLY A 181 0.76 -11.28 18.27
C GLY A 181 2.28 -11.44 18.30
N LEU A 182 2.78 -12.44 17.58
CA LEU A 182 4.22 -12.74 17.49
C LEU A 182 5.03 -11.59 16.86
N HIS A 183 4.36 -10.74 16.09
CA HIS A 183 4.94 -9.56 15.44
C HIS A 183 4.72 -8.25 16.24
N SER A 184 4.14 -8.30 17.44
CA SER A 184 4.02 -7.12 18.29
C SER A 184 5.21 -7.05 19.24
N TYR A 185 6.17 -6.21 18.89
CA TYR A 185 7.40 -5.96 19.66
C TYR A 185 7.29 -4.68 20.52
N ALA A 186 6.13 -4.41 21.09
CA ALA A 186 5.91 -3.28 21.98
C ALA A 186 6.27 -3.62 23.42
#